data_86d776b62a6c4611861cf83be3ea88a9
#
_entry.id   86d776b62a6c4611861cf83be3ea88a9
#
_cell.length_a   1.000
_cell.length_b   1.000
_cell.length_c   1.000
_cell.angle_alpha   90.00
_cell.angle_beta   90.00
_cell.angle_gamma   90.00
#
_symmetry.space_group_name_H-M   'P 1'
#
loop_
_entity.id
_entity.type
_entity.pdbx_description
1 polymer ?
#
loop_
_entity_poly.entity_id
_entity_poly.type
_entity_poly.pdbx_seq_one_letter_code
_entity_poly.pdbx_strand_id
1 'polypeptide(L)'
;PILAIIGIFLIMASKQEKRKDIGAIMIGFAILMFGMDTMSAAVKPLADVPQFTHILTMFSNPILGMLAGAILTAIIQSSSASVGILQALCLTGSVPYATAIPIIMGQNIGTCVTALLSSIGAGKNAKRAALVHLYFNVIGTTVFMIVFYSLYAFIDFSFMHDAAGVAGIAVIHSLFNIGATVLLFPFANMLENILTSAEVGAFFKGLLLDGIISGIGSVITFFPQIMLLFLFLSFLEDSGYMARTAFIMDKLFI
;
A
#
# COMPACT_ATOMS: atom_id res chain seq x y z
N PRO A 1 10.99 17.31 -12.30
CA PRO A 1 10.71 18.58 -13.00
C PRO A 1 10.32 18.37 -14.46
N ILE A 2 11.01 17.51 -15.24
CA ILE A 2 10.76 17.32 -16.67
C ILE A 2 9.30 16.94 -16.96
N LEU A 3 8.74 15.98 -16.22
CA LEU A 3 7.33 15.59 -16.36
C LEU A 3 6.38 16.75 -16.10
N ALA A 4 6.67 17.58 -15.10
CA ALA A 4 5.85 18.76 -14.80
C ALA A 4 5.90 19.77 -15.96
N ILE A 5 7.10 20.04 -16.50
CA ILE A 5 7.28 20.97 -17.63
C ILE A 5 6.51 20.46 -18.86
N ILE A 6 6.66 19.18 -19.21
CA ILE A 6 5.93 18.57 -20.33
C ILE A 6 4.42 18.62 -20.07
N GLY A 7 3.99 18.32 -18.84
CA GLY A 7 2.59 18.38 -18.47
C GLY A 7 1.99 19.77 -18.60
N ILE A 8 2.69 20.81 -18.11
CA ILE A 8 2.28 22.21 -18.26
C ILE A 8 2.20 22.58 -19.74
N PHE A 9 3.21 22.22 -20.53
CA PHE A 9 3.23 22.51 -21.96
C PHE A 9 2.05 21.85 -22.68
N LEU A 10 1.73 20.58 -22.37
CA LEU A 10 0.58 19.89 -22.96
C LEU A 10 -0.74 20.57 -22.60
N ILE A 11 -0.92 21.06 -21.39
CA ILE A 11 -2.13 21.76 -20.97
C ILE A 11 -2.24 23.11 -21.68
N MET A 12 -1.15 23.87 -21.74
CA MET A 12 -1.18 25.23 -22.29
C MET A 12 -1.21 25.25 -23.83
N ALA A 13 -0.47 24.36 -24.50
CA ALA A 13 -0.31 24.39 -25.95
C ALA A 13 -1.39 23.57 -26.69
N SER A 14 -2.11 22.67 -26.03
CA SER A 14 -3.07 21.80 -26.71
C SER A 14 -4.50 22.31 -26.59
N LYS A 15 -5.23 22.27 -27.71
CA LYS A 15 -6.68 22.48 -27.76
C LYS A 15 -7.49 21.18 -27.56
N GLN A 16 -6.83 20.02 -27.57
CA GLN A 16 -7.47 18.71 -27.43
C GLN A 16 -7.55 18.34 -25.95
N GLU A 17 -8.76 18.07 -25.46
CA GLU A 17 -9.01 17.68 -24.06
C GLU A 17 -8.17 16.48 -23.64
N LYS A 18 -8.08 15.42 -24.46
CA LYS A 18 -7.27 14.25 -24.18
C LYS A 18 -5.79 14.55 -23.87
N ARG A 19 -5.21 15.54 -24.55
CA ARG A 19 -3.83 15.96 -24.29
C ARG A 19 -3.70 16.79 -23.03
N LYS A 20 -4.72 17.57 -22.68
CA LYS A 20 -4.77 18.28 -21.40
C LYS A 20 -4.88 17.29 -20.24
N ASP A 21 -5.69 16.23 -20.38
CA ASP A 21 -5.81 15.18 -19.37
C ASP A 21 -4.47 14.46 -19.14
N ILE A 22 -3.75 14.11 -20.22
CA ILE A 22 -2.40 13.56 -20.14
C ILE A 22 -1.46 14.54 -19.43
N GLY A 23 -1.52 15.81 -19.75
CA GLY A 23 -0.74 16.85 -19.09
C GLY A 23 -1.04 16.95 -17.61
N ALA A 24 -2.33 16.89 -17.23
CA ALA A 24 -2.75 16.89 -15.83
C ALA A 24 -2.25 15.66 -15.05
N ILE A 25 -2.31 14.47 -15.66
CA ILE A 25 -1.75 13.24 -15.08
C ILE A 25 -0.24 13.39 -14.85
N MET A 26 0.50 13.93 -15.84
CA MET A 26 1.95 14.12 -15.73
C MET A 26 2.31 15.12 -14.61
N ILE A 27 1.55 16.19 -14.46
CA ILE A 27 1.74 17.16 -13.35
C ILE A 27 1.43 16.50 -12.00
N GLY A 28 0.29 15.80 -11.90
CA GLY A 28 -0.09 15.10 -10.67
C GLY A 28 0.99 14.10 -10.23
N PHE A 29 1.54 13.34 -11.18
CA PHE A 29 2.65 12.42 -10.92
C PHE A 29 3.93 13.14 -10.47
N ALA A 30 4.26 14.27 -11.11
CA ALA A 30 5.43 15.07 -10.74
C ALA A 30 5.28 15.64 -9.30
N ILE A 31 4.09 16.10 -8.92
CA ILE A 31 3.79 16.59 -7.56
C ILE A 31 3.93 15.45 -6.54
N LEU A 32 3.43 14.26 -6.87
CA LEU A 32 3.56 13.07 -6.01
C LEU A 32 5.03 12.73 -5.77
N MET A 33 5.85 12.71 -6.83
CA MET A 33 7.29 12.47 -6.71
C MET A 33 7.98 13.50 -5.83
N PHE A 34 7.69 14.78 -6.06
CA PHE A 34 8.25 15.87 -5.25
C PHE A 34 7.85 15.74 -3.78
N GLY A 35 6.59 15.39 -3.49
CA GLY A 35 6.11 15.15 -2.15
C GLY A 35 6.85 14.00 -1.46
N MET A 36 7.12 12.91 -2.18
CA MET A 36 7.89 11.77 -1.64
C MET A 36 9.33 12.15 -1.33
N ASP A 37 10.00 12.90 -2.22
CA ASP A 37 11.36 13.39 -1.96
C ASP A 37 11.41 14.30 -0.74
N THR A 38 10.47 15.24 -0.62
CA THR A 38 10.35 16.15 0.52
C THR A 38 10.13 15.38 1.81
N MET A 39 9.25 14.38 1.79
CA MET A 39 8.99 13.53 2.96
C MET A 39 10.23 12.73 3.36
N SER A 40 10.92 12.14 2.37
CA SER A 40 12.16 11.38 2.62
C SER A 40 13.25 12.27 3.22
N ALA A 41 13.43 13.48 2.69
CA ALA A 41 14.37 14.45 3.22
C ALA A 41 14.04 14.86 4.68
N ALA A 42 12.75 15.00 4.99
CA ALA A 42 12.30 15.36 6.34
C ALA A 42 12.54 14.26 7.37
N VAL A 43 12.45 12.98 6.98
CA VAL A 43 12.65 11.84 7.92
C VAL A 43 14.09 11.35 7.99
N LYS A 44 14.91 11.67 6.99
CA LYS A 44 16.31 11.22 6.94
C LYS A 44 17.13 11.51 8.21
N PRO A 45 17.01 12.70 8.87
CA PRO A 45 17.74 12.99 10.10
C PRO A 45 17.36 12.08 11.27
N LEU A 46 16.16 11.46 11.23
CA LEU A 46 15.69 10.53 12.28
C LEU A 46 16.50 9.23 12.32
N ALA A 47 17.15 8.84 11.22
CA ALA A 47 18.01 7.66 11.17
C ALA A 47 19.18 7.74 12.16
N ASP A 48 19.66 8.94 12.45
CA ASP A 48 20.77 9.19 13.35
C ASP A 48 20.32 9.35 14.82
N VAL A 49 19.01 9.23 15.10
CA VAL A 49 18.45 9.35 16.46
C VAL A 49 18.31 7.95 17.08
N PRO A 50 19.11 7.60 18.13
CA PRO A 50 19.09 6.25 18.71
C PRO A 50 17.73 5.83 19.26
N GLN A 51 16.96 6.76 19.80
CA GLN A 51 15.61 6.50 20.31
C GLN A 51 14.67 6.09 19.19
N PHE A 52 14.79 6.72 18.03
CA PHE A 52 13.96 6.40 16.86
C PHE A 52 14.31 5.02 16.29
N THR A 53 15.59 4.71 16.12
CA THR A 53 16.02 3.38 15.66
C THR A 53 15.64 2.28 16.64
N HIS A 54 15.71 2.54 17.95
CA HIS A 54 15.25 1.61 18.97
C HIS A 54 13.73 1.34 18.86
N ILE A 55 12.90 2.38 18.65
CA ILE A 55 11.46 2.22 18.43
C ILE A 55 11.19 1.39 17.17
N LEU A 56 11.94 1.61 16.09
CA LEU A 56 11.79 0.81 14.88
C LEU A 56 12.08 -0.68 15.11
N THR A 57 13.08 -1.01 15.95
CA THR A 57 13.38 -2.40 16.27
C THR A 57 12.27 -3.09 17.05
N MET A 58 11.47 -2.37 17.85
CA MET A 58 10.29 -2.94 18.52
C MET A 58 9.25 -3.44 17.54
N PHE A 59 9.13 -2.80 16.38
CA PHE A 59 8.19 -3.20 15.33
C PHE A 59 8.63 -4.43 14.51
N SER A 60 9.82 -4.97 14.78
CA SER A 60 10.22 -6.30 14.30
C SER A 60 9.41 -7.42 14.94
N ASN A 61 8.75 -7.16 16.07
CA ASN A 61 7.70 -8.05 16.57
C ASN A 61 6.51 -8.01 15.60
N PRO A 62 6.09 -9.17 15.04
CA PRO A 62 5.08 -9.22 13.99
C PRO A 62 3.75 -8.57 14.38
N ILE A 63 3.34 -8.74 15.64
CA ILE A 63 2.07 -8.19 16.13
C ILE A 63 2.17 -6.68 16.32
N LEU A 64 3.26 -6.20 16.92
CA LEU A 64 3.46 -4.76 17.14
C LEU A 64 3.64 -4.01 15.82
N GLY A 65 4.42 -4.57 14.89
CA GLY A 65 4.58 -4.00 13.55
C GLY A 65 3.26 -3.91 12.79
N MET A 66 2.46 -4.99 12.82
CA MET A 66 1.13 -5.01 12.19
C MET A 66 0.19 -3.97 12.82
N LEU A 67 0.15 -3.87 14.14
CA LEU A 67 -0.66 -2.86 14.83
C LEU A 67 -0.21 -1.44 14.50
N ALA A 68 1.09 -1.19 14.46
CA ALA A 68 1.63 0.12 14.09
C ALA A 68 1.22 0.51 12.66
N GLY A 69 1.35 -0.40 11.69
CA GLY A 69 0.90 -0.19 10.31
C GLY A 69 -0.60 0.06 10.21
N ALA A 70 -1.41 -0.71 10.93
CA ALA A 70 -2.86 -0.56 10.96
C ALA A 70 -3.28 0.79 11.54
N ILE A 71 -2.73 1.18 12.68
CA ILE A 71 -3.05 2.45 13.35
C ILE A 71 -2.60 3.64 12.47
N LEU A 72 -1.38 3.60 11.94
CA LEU A 72 -0.87 4.66 11.07
C LEU A 72 -1.78 4.88 9.87
N THR A 73 -2.14 3.80 9.17
CA THR A 73 -3.01 3.88 7.99
C THR A 73 -4.43 4.30 8.35
N ALA A 74 -4.96 3.84 9.48
CA ALA A 74 -6.27 4.25 9.98
C ALA A 74 -6.34 5.77 10.29
N ILE A 75 -5.26 6.35 10.83
CA ILE A 75 -5.16 7.79 11.10
C ILE A 75 -5.04 8.58 9.81
N ILE A 76 -4.14 8.17 8.91
CA ILE A 76 -3.88 8.85 7.63
C ILE A 76 -5.04 8.66 6.66
N GLN A 77 -5.78 7.56 6.76
CA GLN A 77 -6.89 7.17 5.87
C GLN A 77 -6.47 7.04 4.38
N SER A 78 -5.18 6.82 4.13
CA SER A 78 -4.61 6.63 2.81
C SER A 78 -3.51 5.58 2.88
N SER A 79 -3.75 4.43 2.25
CA SER A 79 -2.77 3.34 2.19
C SER A 79 -1.54 3.72 1.38
N SER A 80 -1.73 4.42 0.26
CA SER A 80 -0.62 4.88 -0.57
C SER A 80 0.27 5.89 0.16
N ALA A 81 -0.31 6.82 0.92
CA ALA A 81 0.45 7.74 1.76
C ALA A 81 1.19 6.99 2.89
N SER A 82 0.54 6.02 3.53
CA SER A 82 1.15 5.22 4.59
C SER A 82 2.32 4.37 4.06
N VAL A 83 2.16 3.74 2.89
CA VAL A 83 3.25 3.02 2.22
C VAL A 83 4.38 3.98 1.82
N GLY A 84 4.06 5.17 1.31
CA GLY A 84 5.05 6.19 0.98
C GLY A 84 5.86 6.63 2.19
N ILE A 85 5.24 6.80 3.37
CA ILE A 85 5.95 7.09 4.62
C ILE A 85 6.92 5.95 4.98
N LEU A 86 6.45 4.69 4.89
CA LEU A 86 7.33 3.54 5.15
C LEU A 86 8.50 3.49 4.16
N GLN A 87 8.25 3.74 2.88
CA GLN A 87 9.30 3.81 1.86
C GLN A 87 10.31 4.92 2.15
N ALA A 88 9.83 6.11 2.56
CA ALA A 88 10.70 7.21 2.96
C ALA A 88 11.58 6.85 4.17
N LEU A 89 11.03 6.13 5.16
CA LEU A 89 11.79 5.60 6.28
C LEU A 89 12.81 4.55 5.82
N CYS A 90 12.46 3.68 4.89
CA CYS A 90 13.39 2.69 4.34
C CYS A 90 14.57 3.31 3.60
N LEU A 91 14.39 4.48 2.97
CA LEU A 91 15.49 5.22 2.33
C LEU A 91 16.55 5.71 3.32
N THR A 92 16.26 5.75 4.62
CA THR A 92 17.26 6.01 5.65
C THR A 92 18.25 4.86 5.83
N GLY A 93 17.93 3.66 5.31
CA GLY A 93 18.71 2.43 5.53
C GLY A 93 18.54 1.80 6.92
N SER A 94 17.71 2.39 7.79
CA SER A 94 17.54 1.95 9.18
C SER A 94 16.40 0.96 9.40
N VAL A 95 15.59 0.69 8.39
CA VAL A 95 14.41 -0.18 8.49
C VAL A 95 14.71 -1.53 7.82
N PRO A 96 14.89 -2.63 8.59
CA PRO A 96 15.05 -3.95 8.01
C PRO A 96 13.70 -4.52 7.52
N TYR A 97 13.77 -5.52 6.63
CA TYR A 97 12.55 -6.23 6.18
C TYR A 97 11.77 -6.86 7.33
N ALA A 98 12.44 -7.31 8.40
CA ALA A 98 11.78 -7.82 9.60
C ALA A 98 10.81 -6.82 10.23
N THR A 99 11.11 -5.52 10.13
CA THR A 99 10.22 -4.44 10.59
C THR A 99 9.20 -4.03 9.51
N ALA A 100 9.63 -3.95 8.26
CA ALA A 100 8.79 -3.45 7.17
C ALA A 100 7.62 -4.38 6.84
N ILE A 101 7.85 -5.70 6.81
CA ILE A 101 6.83 -6.69 6.43
C ILE A 101 5.60 -6.64 7.34
N PRO A 102 5.71 -6.74 8.67
CA PRO A 102 4.53 -6.66 9.52
C PRO A 102 3.81 -5.31 9.42
N ILE A 103 4.55 -4.20 9.25
CA ILE A 103 3.93 -2.89 9.05
C ILE A 103 3.09 -2.87 7.78
N ILE A 104 3.60 -3.38 6.64
CA ILE A 104 2.85 -3.48 5.38
C ILE A 104 1.57 -4.30 5.57
N MET A 105 1.65 -5.42 6.27
CA MET A 105 0.49 -6.27 6.55
C MET A 105 -0.57 -5.49 7.33
N GLY A 106 -0.14 -4.73 8.34
CA GLY A 106 -1.04 -3.87 9.13
C GLY A 106 -1.66 -2.73 8.30
N GLN A 107 -0.92 -2.12 7.39
CA GLN A 107 -1.44 -1.05 6.53
C GLN A 107 -2.66 -1.49 5.72
N ASN A 108 -2.70 -2.75 5.30
CA ASN A 108 -3.87 -3.31 4.60
C ASN A 108 -5.11 -3.37 5.51
N ILE A 109 -4.96 -3.74 6.78
CA ILE A 109 -6.07 -3.70 7.75
C ILE A 109 -6.51 -2.25 8.01
N GLY A 110 -5.56 -1.34 8.18
CA GLY A 110 -5.83 0.08 8.42
C GLY A 110 -6.64 0.75 7.31
N THR A 111 -6.50 0.31 6.07
CA THR A 111 -7.28 0.79 4.92
C THR A 111 -8.78 0.59 5.10
N CYS A 112 -9.20 -0.43 5.85
CA CYS A 112 -10.62 -0.73 6.06
C CYS A 112 -11.34 0.33 6.88
N VAL A 113 -10.62 1.13 7.66
CA VAL A 113 -11.21 2.18 8.52
C VAL A 113 -11.94 3.22 7.70
N THR A 114 -11.45 3.61 6.53
CA THR A 114 -12.14 4.53 5.61
C THR A 114 -13.50 3.99 5.18
N ALA A 115 -13.57 2.73 4.78
CA ALA A 115 -14.83 2.09 4.38
C ALA A 115 -15.79 1.96 5.57
N LEU A 116 -15.29 1.64 6.76
CA LEU A 116 -16.10 1.57 7.98
C LEU A 116 -16.67 2.93 8.34
N LEU A 117 -15.85 3.98 8.36
CA LEU A 117 -16.29 5.36 8.64
C LEU A 117 -17.33 5.83 7.62
N SER A 118 -17.09 5.60 6.33
CA SER A 118 -18.03 5.95 5.25
C SER A 118 -19.35 5.18 5.33
N SER A 119 -19.37 4.03 5.99
CA SER A 119 -20.59 3.24 6.20
C SER A 119 -21.46 3.72 7.36
N ILE A 120 -20.94 4.62 8.21
CA ILE A 120 -21.71 5.21 9.32
C ILE A 120 -22.82 6.08 8.75
N GLY A 121 -24.04 5.80 9.15
CA GLY A 121 -25.22 6.47 8.59
C GLY A 121 -25.70 5.98 7.22
N ALA A 122 -24.92 5.15 6.54
CA ALA A 122 -25.29 4.58 5.26
C ALA A 122 -26.25 3.38 5.38
N GLY A 123 -26.82 2.96 4.25
CA GLY A 123 -27.75 1.83 4.18
C GLY A 123 -27.10 0.47 4.53
N LYS A 124 -27.94 -0.54 4.72
CA LYS A 124 -27.49 -1.89 5.15
C LYS A 124 -26.41 -2.49 4.23
N ASN A 125 -26.53 -2.28 2.92
CA ASN A 125 -25.58 -2.83 1.94
C ASN A 125 -24.19 -2.18 2.02
N ALA A 126 -24.10 -0.87 2.28
CA ALA A 126 -22.84 -0.17 2.48
C ALA A 126 -22.12 -0.68 3.74
N LYS A 127 -22.84 -0.89 4.85
CA LYS A 127 -22.28 -1.49 6.08
C LYS A 127 -21.76 -2.90 5.85
N ARG A 128 -22.52 -3.72 5.08
CA ARG A 128 -22.10 -5.07 4.72
C ARG A 128 -20.80 -5.04 3.90
N ALA A 129 -20.72 -4.19 2.87
CA ALA A 129 -19.54 -4.05 2.04
C ALA A 129 -18.32 -3.63 2.87
N ALA A 130 -18.46 -2.67 3.79
CA ALA A 130 -17.38 -2.25 4.70
C ALA A 130 -16.92 -3.37 5.64
N LEU A 131 -17.83 -4.15 6.19
CA LEU A 131 -17.49 -5.29 7.04
C LEU A 131 -16.77 -6.40 6.26
N VAL A 132 -17.23 -6.68 5.04
CA VAL A 132 -16.57 -7.68 4.20
C VAL A 132 -15.15 -7.24 3.84
N HIS A 133 -14.97 -5.97 3.49
CA HIS A 133 -13.63 -5.41 3.26
C HIS A 133 -12.73 -5.59 4.50
N LEU A 134 -13.25 -5.33 5.69
CA LEU A 134 -12.53 -5.58 6.94
C LEU A 134 -12.17 -7.06 7.11
N TYR A 135 -13.15 -7.96 7.00
CA TYR A 135 -12.91 -9.39 7.17
C TYR A 135 -11.93 -9.95 6.15
N PHE A 136 -12.04 -9.52 4.88
CA PHE A 136 -11.09 -9.91 3.84
C PHE A 136 -9.65 -9.54 4.23
N ASN A 137 -9.42 -8.30 4.64
CA ASN A 137 -8.08 -7.84 5.00
C ASN A 137 -7.58 -8.49 6.30
N VAL A 138 -8.43 -8.63 7.32
CA VAL A 138 -8.04 -9.28 8.59
C VAL A 138 -7.73 -10.76 8.38
N ILE A 139 -8.58 -11.50 7.67
CA ILE A 139 -8.36 -12.94 7.40
C ILE A 139 -7.14 -13.09 6.48
N GLY A 140 -7.05 -12.31 5.39
CA GLY A 140 -5.93 -12.36 4.46
C GLY A 140 -4.60 -12.06 5.15
N THR A 141 -4.54 -11.02 5.96
CA THR A 141 -3.35 -10.67 6.75
C THR A 141 -3.01 -11.77 7.75
N THR A 142 -3.99 -12.30 8.48
CA THR A 142 -3.76 -13.35 9.49
C THR A 142 -3.21 -14.63 8.84
N VAL A 143 -3.82 -15.08 7.76
CA VAL A 143 -3.37 -16.26 7.01
C VAL A 143 -1.97 -16.05 6.45
N PHE A 144 -1.74 -14.90 5.81
CA PHE A 144 -0.42 -14.58 5.25
C PHE A 144 0.67 -14.54 6.34
N MET A 145 0.39 -13.88 7.47
CA MET A 145 1.32 -13.82 8.60
C MET A 145 1.65 -15.21 9.14
N ILE A 146 0.64 -16.06 9.33
CA ILE A 146 0.85 -17.43 9.81
C ILE A 146 1.72 -18.20 8.81
N VAL A 147 1.38 -18.18 7.52
CA VAL A 147 2.14 -18.90 6.49
C VAL A 147 3.56 -18.35 6.37
N PHE A 148 3.71 -17.03 6.29
CA PHE A 148 5.02 -16.38 6.12
C PHE A 148 5.96 -16.66 7.30
N TYR A 149 5.50 -16.45 8.53
CA TYR A 149 6.33 -16.67 9.72
C TYR A 149 6.55 -18.16 10.02
N SER A 150 5.62 -19.03 9.64
CA SER A 150 5.86 -20.48 9.70
C SER A 150 6.97 -20.87 8.72
N LEU A 151 6.93 -20.40 7.48
CA LEU A 151 7.99 -20.64 6.52
C LEU A 151 9.33 -20.03 6.98
N TYR A 152 9.31 -18.84 7.53
CA TYR A 152 10.50 -18.19 8.06
C TYR A 152 11.14 -19.00 9.20
N ALA A 153 10.34 -19.59 10.07
CA ALA A 153 10.84 -20.45 11.15
C ALA A 153 11.55 -21.74 10.64
N PHE A 154 11.18 -22.23 9.43
CA PHE A 154 11.81 -23.41 8.83
C PHE A 154 12.98 -23.10 7.90
N ILE A 155 12.93 -21.98 7.16
CA ILE A 155 13.84 -21.70 6.05
C ILE A 155 14.88 -20.63 6.41
N ASP A 156 14.62 -19.82 7.46
CA ASP A 156 15.47 -18.69 7.88
C ASP A 156 15.82 -17.74 6.71
N PHE A 157 14.90 -16.86 6.35
CA PHE A 157 15.11 -15.92 5.25
C PHE A 157 16.18 -14.88 5.61
N SER A 158 17.38 -15.00 5.05
CA SER A 158 18.52 -14.10 5.33
C SER A 158 18.18 -12.62 5.06
N PHE A 159 17.35 -12.34 4.05
CA PHE A 159 16.95 -10.97 3.70
C PHE A 159 16.17 -10.25 4.79
N MET A 160 15.62 -10.95 5.78
CA MET A 160 14.87 -10.32 6.89
C MET A 160 15.68 -9.30 7.68
N HIS A 161 17.00 -9.49 7.70
CA HIS A 161 17.93 -8.60 8.40
C HIS A 161 18.49 -7.48 7.50
N ASP A 162 18.26 -7.55 6.19
CA ASP A 162 18.73 -6.54 5.26
C ASP A 162 17.85 -5.28 5.35
N ALA A 163 18.44 -4.13 5.02
CA ALA A 163 17.70 -2.88 4.90
C ALA A 163 16.66 -2.98 3.78
N ALA A 164 15.42 -2.65 4.11
CA ALA A 164 14.32 -2.71 3.15
C ALA A 164 14.44 -1.57 2.13
N GLY A 165 14.47 -1.92 0.85
CA GLY A 165 14.45 -0.95 -0.24
C GLY A 165 13.03 -0.61 -0.69
N VAL A 166 12.87 0.53 -1.34
CA VAL A 166 11.56 1.02 -1.87
C VAL A 166 10.93 -0.02 -2.80
N ALA A 167 11.71 -0.59 -3.72
CA ALA A 167 11.24 -1.64 -4.62
C ALA A 167 10.84 -2.92 -3.87
N GLY A 168 11.61 -3.31 -2.85
CA GLY A 168 11.29 -4.46 -2.00
C GLY A 168 9.96 -4.29 -1.27
N ILE A 169 9.67 -3.11 -0.72
CA ILE A 169 8.38 -2.78 -0.12
C ILE A 169 7.24 -2.96 -1.12
N ALA A 170 7.41 -2.44 -2.35
CA ALA A 170 6.41 -2.56 -3.41
C ALA A 170 6.15 -4.02 -3.81
N VAL A 171 7.22 -4.80 -3.96
CA VAL A 171 7.14 -6.24 -4.30
C VAL A 171 6.40 -7.00 -3.20
N ILE A 172 6.78 -6.81 -1.93
CA ILE A 172 6.14 -7.49 -0.80
C ILE A 172 4.66 -7.13 -0.71
N HIS A 173 4.32 -5.85 -0.84
CA HIS A 173 2.93 -5.40 -0.84
C HIS A 173 2.12 -6.02 -1.99
N SER A 174 2.72 -6.10 -3.18
CA SER A 174 2.10 -6.74 -4.34
C SER A 174 1.91 -8.25 -4.14
N LEU A 175 2.95 -8.95 -3.67
CA LEU A 175 2.88 -10.39 -3.39
C LEU A 175 1.83 -10.72 -2.33
N PHE A 176 1.73 -9.88 -1.29
CA PHE A 176 0.69 -10.04 -0.28
C PHE A 176 -0.71 -9.92 -0.91
N ASN A 177 -0.98 -8.87 -1.67
CA ASN A 177 -2.30 -8.65 -2.26
C ASN A 177 -2.67 -9.75 -3.27
N ILE A 178 -1.72 -10.17 -4.11
CA ILE A 178 -1.93 -11.30 -5.03
C ILE A 178 -2.17 -12.59 -4.24
N GLY A 179 -1.32 -12.88 -3.27
CA GLY A 179 -1.43 -14.08 -2.44
C GLY A 179 -2.74 -14.13 -1.67
N ALA A 180 -3.14 -13.04 -1.02
CA ALA A 180 -4.42 -12.95 -0.33
C ALA A 180 -5.60 -13.18 -1.28
N THR A 181 -5.56 -12.58 -2.48
CA THR A 181 -6.61 -12.75 -3.49
C THR A 181 -6.69 -14.21 -3.98
N VAL A 182 -5.54 -14.80 -4.34
CA VAL A 182 -5.48 -16.19 -4.84
C VAL A 182 -5.94 -17.19 -3.78
N LEU A 183 -5.58 -16.96 -2.51
CA LEU A 183 -5.96 -17.86 -1.42
C LEU A 183 -7.44 -17.71 -1.03
N LEU A 184 -7.96 -16.49 -1.01
CA LEU A 184 -9.33 -16.24 -0.55
C LEU A 184 -10.38 -16.43 -1.64
N PHE A 185 -10.02 -16.32 -2.91
CA PHE A 185 -10.96 -16.50 -4.01
C PHE A 185 -11.55 -17.94 -4.10
N PRO A 186 -10.74 -19.02 -4.07
CA PRO A 186 -11.27 -20.37 -4.02
C PRO A 186 -12.08 -20.65 -2.75
N PHE A 187 -11.66 -20.08 -1.61
CA PHE A 187 -12.38 -20.20 -0.34
C PHE A 187 -13.75 -19.52 -0.42
N ALA A 188 -13.84 -18.36 -1.05
CA ALA A 188 -15.11 -17.67 -1.29
C ALA A 188 -16.08 -18.51 -2.13
N ASN A 189 -15.58 -19.11 -3.21
CA ASN A 189 -16.38 -20.00 -4.07
C ASN A 189 -16.82 -21.28 -3.35
N MET A 190 -15.93 -21.88 -2.55
CA MET A 190 -16.27 -23.04 -1.73
C MET A 190 -17.36 -22.69 -0.71
N LEU A 191 -17.22 -21.55 -0.05
CA LEU A 191 -18.18 -21.05 0.92
C LEU A 191 -19.55 -20.72 0.28
N GLU A 192 -19.54 -20.14 -0.94
CA GLU A 192 -20.74 -19.94 -1.74
C GLU A 192 -21.49 -21.24 -2.00
N ASN A 193 -20.78 -22.27 -2.43
CA ASN A 193 -21.37 -23.59 -2.71
C ASN A 193 -21.97 -24.22 -1.45
N ILE A 194 -21.26 -24.14 -0.31
CA ILE A 194 -21.75 -24.65 0.98
C ILE A 194 -23.00 -23.88 1.43
N LEU A 195 -22.97 -22.56 1.38
CA LEU A 195 -24.10 -21.71 1.81
C LEU A 195 -25.31 -21.85 0.88
N THR A 196 -25.09 -22.11 -0.40
CA THR A 196 -26.17 -22.37 -1.37
C THR A 196 -26.80 -23.73 -1.12
N SER A 197 -25.98 -24.74 -0.78
CA SER A 197 -26.46 -26.11 -0.49
C SER A 197 -27.17 -26.22 0.87
N ALA A 198 -26.83 -25.35 1.82
CA ALA A 198 -27.35 -25.37 3.20
C ALA A 198 -28.60 -24.50 3.40
N GLU A 199 -29.23 -23.96 2.34
CA GLU A 199 -30.38 -23.04 2.41
C GLU A 199 -30.19 -21.86 3.40
N VAL A 200 -28.94 -21.44 3.59
CA VAL A 200 -28.60 -20.34 4.49
C VAL A 200 -29.15 -19.04 3.96
N GLY A 201 -29.85 -18.28 4.79
CA GLY A 201 -30.65 -17.13 4.41
C GLY A 201 -29.93 -16.10 3.54
N ALA A 202 -30.67 -15.41 2.68
CA ALA A 202 -30.21 -14.40 1.72
C ALA A 202 -29.25 -13.34 2.31
N PHE A 203 -29.24 -13.17 3.64
CA PHE A 203 -28.33 -12.30 4.38
C PHE A 203 -26.87 -12.74 4.27
N PHE A 204 -26.57 -14.01 4.56
CA PHE A 204 -25.20 -14.54 4.51
C PHE A 204 -24.69 -14.69 3.08
N LYS A 205 -25.60 -15.04 2.16
CA LYS A 205 -25.30 -15.15 0.74
C LYS A 205 -24.89 -13.79 0.16
N GLY A 206 -25.64 -12.72 0.43
CA GLY A 206 -25.27 -11.35 0.00
C GLY A 206 -24.01 -10.82 0.69
N LEU A 207 -23.79 -11.13 1.97
CA LEU A 207 -22.59 -10.72 2.69
C LEU A 207 -21.32 -11.32 2.08
N LEU A 208 -21.35 -12.60 1.72
CA LEU A 208 -20.19 -13.32 1.22
C LEU A 208 -19.99 -13.12 -0.28
N LEU A 209 -21.04 -13.17 -1.10
CA LEU A 209 -20.92 -13.04 -2.54
C LEU A 209 -20.72 -11.60 -3.00
N ASP A 210 -21.64 -10.72 -2.63
CA ASP A 210 -21.56 -9.31 -3.07
C ASP A 210 -20.40 -8.59 -2.40
N GLY A 211 -20.08 -8.94 -1.18
CA GLY A 211 -19.02 -8.30 -0.44
C GLY A 211 -17.62 -8.82 -0.78
N ILE A 212 -17.38 -10.13 -0.79
CA ILE A 212 -16.06 -10.69 -1.09
C ILE A 212 -15.74 -10.52 -2.57
N ILE A 213 -16.67 -10.85 -3.49
CA ILE A 213 -16.42 -10.73 -4.92
C ILE A 213 -16.31 -9.26 -5.33
N SER A 214 -17.13 -8.37 -4.80
CA SER A 214 -17.03 -6.93 -5.05
C SER A 214 -15.77 -6.33 -4.42
N GLY A 215 -15.39 -6.76 -3.21
CA GLY A 215 -14.14 -6.35 -2.54
C GLY A 215 -12.89 -6.79 -3.32
N ILE A 216 -12.85 -8.02 -3.80
CA ILE A 216 -11.78 -8.54 -4.67
C ILE A 216 -11.75 -7.77 -5.99
N GLY A 217 -12.91 -7.49 -6.59
CA GLY A 217 -13.01 -6.72 -7.83
C GLY A 217 -12.42 -5.33 -7.69
N SER A 218 -12.67 -4.63 -6.57
CA SER A 218 -12.10 -3.30 -6.33
C SER A 218 -10.58 -3.36 -6.13
N VAL A 219 -10.06 -4.35 -5.41
CA VAL A 219 -8.60 -4.54 -5.23
C VAL A 219 -7.93 -4.82 -6.57
N ILE A 220 -8.51 -5.71 -7.40
CA ILE A 220 -7.98 -6.02 -8.74
C ILE A 220 -7.97 -4.77 -9.64
N THR A 221 -8.94 -3.88 -9.51
CA THR A 221 -8.99 -2.65 -10.31
C THR A 221 -7.89 -1.65 -9.91
N PHE A 222 -7.56 -1.55 -8.62
CA PHE A 222 -6.49 -0.66 -8.14
C PHE A 222 -5.10 -1.27 -8.25
N PHE A 223 -4.97 -2.58 -8.27
CA PHE A 223 -3.70 -3.29 -8.30
C PHE A 223 -2.79 -2.89 -9.48
N PRO A 224 -3.26 -2.87 -10.75
CA PRO A 224 -2.42 -2.44 -11.87
C PRO A 224 -1.93 -0.99 -11.75
N GLN A 225 -2.75 -0.09 -11.20
CA GLN A 225 -2.39 1.31 -11.02
C GLN A 225 -1.27 1.47 -9.99
N ILE A 226 -1.38 0.77 -8.86
CA ILE A 226 -0.37 0.79 -7.80
C ILE A 226 0.92 0.10 -8.29
N MET A 227 0.81 -1.02 -9.00
CA MET A 227 1.96 -1.73 -9.56
C MET A 227 2.71 -0.88 -10.59
N LEU A 228 1.98 -0.20 -11.49
CA LEU A 228 2.58 0.74 -12.44
C LEU A 228 3.24 1.93 -11.74
N LEU A 229 2.59 2.49 -10.72
CA LEU A 229 3.17 3.58 -9.94
C LEU A 229 4.51 3.16 -9.32
N PHE A 230 4.56 2.01 -8.66
CA PHE A 230 5.77 1.52 -8.01
C PHE A 230 6.83 1.05 -9.00
N LEU A 231 6.45 0.50 -10.14
CA LEU A 231 7.38 0.16 -11.22
C LEU A 231 8.05 1.43 -11.78
N PHE A 232 7.29 2.49 -12.00
CA PHE A 232 7.86 3.78 -12.43
C PHE A 232 8.72 4.42 -11.35
N LEU A 233 8.33 4.32 -10.07
CA LEU A 233 9.13 4.78 -8.93
C LEU A 233 10.48 4.08 -8.87
N SER A 234 10.49 2.75 -8.92
CA SER A 234 11.72 1.96 -8.93
C SER A 234 12.62 2.30 -10.12
N PHE A 235 12.04 2.43 -11.31
CA PHE A 235 12.79 2.80 -12.50
C PHE A 235 13.42 4.20 -12.40
N LEU A 236 12.70 5.16 -11.82
CA LEU A 236 13.21 6.52 -11.62
C LEU A 236 14.31 6.58 -10.56
N GLU A 237 14.21 5.75 -9.51
CA GLU A 237 15.22 5.61 -8.46
C GLU A 237 16.50 4.98 -9.03
N ASP A 238 16.40 3.84 -9.70
CA ASP A 238 17.53 3.12 -10.28
C ASP A 238 18.24 3.91 -11.39
N SER A 239 17.51 4.76 -12.12
CA SER A 239 18.09 5.65 -13.15
C SER A 239 18.89 6.83 -12.58
N GLY A 240 18.91 7.01 -11.24
CA GLY A 240 19.52 8.17 -10.60
C GLY A 240 18.81 9.50 -10.93
N TYR A 241 17.60 9.43 -11.47
CA TYR A 241 16.80 10.60 -11.84
C TYR A 241 16.46 11.46 -10.63
N MET A 242 16.17 10.84 -9.49
CA MET A 242 15.85 11.51 -8.24
C MET A 242 17.01 12.40 -7.75
N ALA A 243 18.25 11.88 -7.77
CA ALA A 243 19.43 12.64 -7.38
C ALA A 243 19.71 13.85 -8.30
N ARG A 244 19.49 13.68 -9.62
CA ARG A 244 19.66 14.76 -10.59
C ARG A 244 18.58 15.83 -10.48
N THR A 245 17.37 15.45 -10.12
CA THR A 245 16.25 16.35 -9.90
C THR A 245 16.47 17.24 -8.69
N ALA A 246 16.92 16.68 -7.58
CA ALA A 246 17.26 17.42 -6.37
C ALA A 246 18.36 18.48 -6.66
N PHE A 247 19.40 18.10 -7.42
CA PHE A 247 20.50 19.01 -7.78
C PHE A 247 20.04 20.18 -8.66
N ILE A 248 19.11 19.96 -9.60
CA ILE A 248 18.58 21.02 -10.48
C ILE A 248 17.66 21.96 -9.70
N MET A 249 16.84 21.42 -8.80
CA MET A 249 15.94 22.22 -7.96
C MET A 249 16.72 23.10 -6.98
N ASP A 250 17.77 22.55 -6.35
CA ASP A 250 18.67 23.30 -5.44
C ASP A 250 19.31 24.51 -6.14
N LYS A 251 19.65 24.35 -7.41
CA LYS A 251 20.23 25.43 -8.24
C LYS A 251 19.23 26.46 -8.78
N LEU A 252 17.94 26.15 -8.75
CA LEU A 252 16.86 27.04 -9.22
C LEU A 252 16.28 27.90 -8.08
N PHE A 253 16.47 27.50 -6.82
CA PHE A 253 15.95 28.18 -5.65
C PHE A 253 17.02 28.89 -4.79
N ILE A 254 18.30 28.86 -5.24
CA ILE A 254 19.41 29.70 -4.75
C ILE A 254 19.73 30.76 -5.83
#